data_03fb32faa1a47ed5daca51e6ca2ec17d
#
_entry.id   03fb32faa1a47ed5daca51e6ca2ec17d
#
_cell.length_a   1.000
_cell.length_b   1.000
_cell.length_c   1.000
_cell.angle_alpha   90.00
_cell.angle_beta   90.00
_cell.angle_gamma   90.00
#
_symmetry.space_group_name_H-M   'P 1'
#
loop_
_entity.id
_entity.type
_entity.pdbx_description
1 polymer ?
#
loop_
_entity_poly.entity_id
_entity_poly.type
_entity_poly.pdbx_seq_one_letter_code
_entity_poly.pdbx_strand_id
1 'polypeptide(L)'
;GRVLAPGFIDVHTHDDTVVIRHPQMLPKLSQGVTTVIVGNCGISASPVSLRGDPPDPMNLLGQREAFAYPRFSDYRRAVENAHPAVNVAALIGHTALRSNHMDDLHRTATAGEIAAMRVQLKDSLDAGALGLSTGLAYASAFNAETDEVLQLSEELTAYGAVYTTHLRSEFEPVLEAMDEAFLIGRHARIPVIISHLKCAGAGNWGRSPQLLAALESAAKTHPVACDCYPYAASSSTLDLKQVTDAFRITITWSTPHPGMGGRDLQDIAGEWGVSLMDAARRLQPAGAVYYGMDEADVRRILAHPLSMVGSDGLPEDPFPRPRLWGAFPRVLGHFSRDVGLFPLHTAVHKMTGLSAARFGLSERGEI
;
A
#
# COMPACT_ATOMS: atom_id res chain seq x y z
N GLY A 1 9.39 -34.38 -3.52
CA GLY A 1 10.20 -33.78 -4.58
C GLY A 1 10.36 -32.27 -4.37
N ARG A 2 11.14 -31.62 -5.22
CA ARG A 2 11.27 -30.15 -5.24
C ARG A 2 10.35 -29.59 -6.33
N VAL A 3 9.86 -28.37 -6.14
CA VAL A 3 9.06 -27.64 -7.11
C VAL A 3 9.88 -26.45 -7.61
N LEU A 4 9.96 -26.26 -8.93
CA LEU A 4 10.48 -25.04 -9.54
C LEU A 4 9.33 -24.07 -9.75
N ALA A 5 9.52 -22.80 -9.38
CA ALA A 5 8.56 -21.74 -9.57
C ALA A 5 9.28 -20.46 -10.01
N PRO A 6 8.62 -19.53 -10.72
CA PRO A 6 9.16 -18.20 -10.94
C PRO A 6 9.43 -17.48 -9.60
N GLY A 7 10.33 -16.51 -9.60
CA GLY A 7 10.50 -15.62 -8.46
C GLY A 7 9.22 -14.84 -8.17
N PHE A 8 8.90 -14.66 -6.89
CA PHE A 8 7.67 -13.99 -6.48
C PHE A 8 7.73 -12.49 -6.74
N ILE A 9 6.56 -11.90 -6.99
CA ILE A 9 6.35 -10.47 -7.18
C ILE A 9 5.57 -9.96 -5.98
N ASP A 10 6.20 -9.13 -5.16
CA ASP A 10 5.52 -8.42 -4.08
C ASP A 10 4.90 -7.15 -4.65
N VAL A 11 3.59 -7.20 -4.88
CA VAL A 11 2.87 -6.13 -5.59
C VAL A 11 2.57 -4.91 -4.71
N HIS A 12 2.78 -5.03 -3.40
CA HIS A 12 2.49 -3.96 -2.46
C HIS A 12 3.60 -3.82 -1.44
N THR A 13 4.49 -2.85 -1.64
CA THR A 13 5.61 -2.59 -0.74
C THR A 13 5.79 -1.10 -0.45
N HIS A 14 6.50 -0.83 0.64
CA HIS A 14 6.99 0.49 1.03
C HIS A 14 8.53 0.49 1.09
N ASP A 15 9.14 -0.22 0.16
CA ASP A 15 10.59 -0.38 0.07
C ASP A 15 11.28 0.76 -0.72
N ASP A 16 10.58 1.83 -1.05
CA ASP A 16 10.98 2.93 -1.93
C ASP A 16 12.40 3.44 -1.67
N THR A 17 12.74 3.65 -0.40
CA THR A 17 14.07 4.15 0.00
C THR A 17 15.02 2.99 0.29
N VAL A 18 14.49 1.85 0.70
CA VAL A 18 15.26 0.68 1.13
C VAL A 18 15.92 -0.03 -0.05
N VAL A 19 15.31 -0.02 -1.23
CA VAL A 19 15.93 -0.57 -2.46
C VAL A 19 17.25 0.10 -2.80
N ILE A 20 17.49 1.33 -2.32
CA ILE A 20 18.74 2.08 -2.49
C ILE A 20 19.63 1.94 -1.26
N ARG A 21 19.08 2.09 -0.05
CA ARG A 21 19.85 2.14 1.20
C ARG A 21 20.30 0.76 1.68
N HIS A 22 19.49 -0.28 1.41
CA HIS A 22 19.74 -1.68 1.80
C HIS A 22 19.51 -2.61 0.61
N PRO A 23 20.33 -2.48 -0.47
CA PRO A 23 20.08 -3.15 -1.75
C PRO A 23 20.13 -4.68 -1.68
N GLN A 24 20.61 -5.27 -0.59
CA GLN A 24 20.57 -6.73 -0.36
C GLN A 24 19.14 -7.26 -0.25
N MET A 25 18.17 -6.44 0.10
CA MET A 25 16.74 -6.76 0.15
C MET A 25 16.42 -8.08 0.87
N LEU A 26 17.13 -8.38 1.97
CA LEU A 26 17.00 -9.65 2.70
C LEU A 26 15.57 -10.00 3.11
N PRO A 27 14.72 -9.06 3.57
CA PRO A 27 13.32 -9.37 3.90
C PRO A 27 12.54 -9.94 2.71
N LYS A 28 12.89 -9.56 1.49
CA LYS A 28 12.24 -10.00 0.25
C LYS A 28 12.87 -11.30 -0.28
N LEU A 29 14.17 -11.32 -0.46
CA LEU A 29 14.87 -12.49 -0.99
C LEU A 29 14.68 -13.76 -0.15
N SER A 30 14.67 -13.64 1.19
CA SER A 30 14.44 -14.76 2.10
C SER A 30 13.10 -15.44 1.92
N GLN A 31 12.14 -14.75 1.30
CA GLN A 31 10.80 -15.24 1.00
C GLN A 31 10.64 -15.75 -0.45
N GLY A 32 11.69 -15.65 -1.28
CA GLY A 32 11.62 -15.97 -2.71
C GLY A 32 11.09 -14.84 -3.58
N VAL A 33 10.95 -13.62 -3.03
CA VAL A 33 10.55 -12.42 -3.80
C VAL A 33 11.74 -11.92 -4.60
N THR A 34 11.56 -11.77 -5.91
CA THR A 34 12.58 -11.28 -6.85
C THR A 34 12.17 -9.99 -7.56
N THR A 35 10.94 -9.53 -7.34
CA THR A 35 10.43 -8.27 -7.88
C THR A 35 9.57 -7.57 -6.82
N VAL A 36 9.77 -6.28 -6.63
CA VAL A 36 8.96 -5.44 -5.75
C VAL A 36 8.33 -4.30 -6.52
N ILE A 37 7.08 -3.94 -6.15
CA ILE A 37 6.40 -2.74 -6.65
C ILE A 37 6.35 -1.75 -5.51
N VAL A 38 7.05 -0.62 -5.66
CA VAL A 38 7.14 0.47 -4.69
C VAL A 38 6.22 1.64 -5.07
N GLY A 39 6.08 2.62 -4.19
CA GLY A 39 5.24 3.80 -4.45
C GLY A 39 3.76 3.56 -4.21
N ASN A 40 3.37 2.60 -3.38
CA ASN A 40 1.98 2.28 -3.06
C ASN A 40 1.33 3.29 -2.10
N CYS A 41 0.02 3.18 -1.89
CA CYS A 41 -0.77 3.95 -0.92
C CYS A 41 -0.65 5.48 -1.04
N GLY A 42 -0.38 5.98 -2.25
CA GLY A 42 -0.23 7.42 -2.49
C GLY A 42 1.08 8.03 -2.00
N ILE A 43 2.02 7.22 -1.51
CA ILE A 43 3.32 7.68 -1.06
C ILE A 43 4.43 7.08 -1.91
N SER A 44 5.41 7.89 -2.29
CA SER A 44 6.59 7.44 -3.04
C SER A 44 7.81 8.27 -2.66
N ALA A 45 9.00 7.69 -2.80
CA ALA A 45 10.25 8.41 -2.55
C ALA A 45 10.58 9.43 -3.66
N SER A 46 9.90 9.36 -4.80
CA SER A 46 10.08 10.23 -5.97
C SER A 46 8.80 10.28 -6.82
N PRO A 47 8.53 11.40 -7.51
CA PRO A 47 9.25 12.68 -7.47
C PRO A 47 8.91 13.46 -6.19
N VAL A 48 9.90 13.87 -5.42
CA VAL A 48 9.68 14.58 -4.15
C VAL A 48 10.67 15.72 -3.95
N SER A 49 10.14 16.88 -3.51
CA SER A 49 10.90 18.07 -3.13
C SER A 49 10.33 18.64 -1.83
N LEU A 50 10.71 18.05 -0.70
CA LEU A 50 10.16 18.43 0.61
C LEU A 50 10.65 19.81 1.07
N ARG A 51 9.72 20.64 1.51
CA ARG A 51 10.01 21.95 2.16
C ARG A 51 10.28 21.81 3.66
N GLY A 52 9.81 20.72 4.28
CA GLY A 52 9.94 20.39 5.70
C GLY A 52 10.08 18.90 5.91
N ASP A 53 9.64 18.40 7.06
CA ASP A 53 9.58 16.97 7.33
C ASP A 53 8.54 16.28 6.41
N PRO A 54 8.72 14.98 6.10
CA PRO A 54 7.76 14.26 5.29
C PRO A 54 6.39 14.24 5.97
N PRO A 55 5.31 14.63 5.25
CA PRO A 55 3.97 14.58 5.82
C PRO A 55 3.52 13.14 6.09
N ASP A 56 2.62 12.95 7.05
CA ASP A 56 1.94 11.67 7.25
C ASP A 56 1.09 11.30 6.00
N PRO A 57 1.21 10.07 5.43
CA PRO A 57 2.01 8.93 5.85
C PRO A 57 3.37 8.79 5.14
N MET A 58 3.89 9.79 4.43
CA MET A 58 5.19 9.70 3.75
C MET A 58 6.35 9.40 4.71
N ASN A 59 6.23 9.80 5.99
CA ASN A 59 7.17 9.47 7.06
C ASN A 59 7.35 7.96 7.30
N LEU A 60 6.46 7.10 6.79
CA LEU A 60 6.64 5.64 6.79
C LEU A 60 7.78 5.17 5.88
N LEU A 61 8.17 5.99 4.89
CA LEU A 61 9.28 5.68 3.97
C LEU A 61 10.64 6.15 4.50
N GLY A 62 10.67 6.89 5.58
CA GLY A 62 11.89 7.41 6.20
C GLY A 62 11.83 8.89 6.53
N GLN A 63 12.97 9.42 7.00
CA GLN A 63 13.14 10.82 7.33
C GLN A 63 13.40 11.64 6.06
N ARG A 64 13.44 12.99 6.20
CA ARG A 64 13.59 13.94 5.09
C ARG A 64 14.74 13.61 4.13
N GLU A 65 15.87 13.14 4.66
CA GLU A 65 17.08 12.82 3.89
C GLU A 65 16.86 11.65 2.89
N ALA A 66 15.84 10.83 3.13
CA ALA A 66 15.48 9.73 2.22
C ALA A 66 14.78 10.22 0.94
N PHE A 67 14.27 11.46 0.90
CA PHE A 67 13.52 12.05 -0.21
C PHE A 67 14.42 12.98 -1.04
N ALA A 68 15.45 12.42 -1.65
CA ALA A 68 16.49 13.16 -2.37
C ALA A 68 16.26 13.27 -3.89
N TYR A 69 15.11 12.84 -4.41
CA TYR A 69 14.87 12.67 -5.84
C TYR A 69 13.70 13.52 -6.35
N PRO A 70 13.93 14.79 -6.74
CA PRO A 70 12.87 15.67 -7.29
C PRO A 70 12.28 15.19 -8.62
N ARG A 71 13.05 14.40 -9.39
CA ARG A 71 12.59 13.80 -10.64
C ARG A 71 12.65 12.30 -10.57
N PHE A 72 11.64 11.63 -11.13
CA PHE A 72 11.59 10.18 -11.16
C PHE A 72 12.78 9.56 -11.92
N SER A 73 13.26 10.19 -12.98
CA SER A 73 14.47 9.77 -13.70
C SER A 73 15.74 9.71 -12.83
N ASP A 74 15.83 10.60 -11.83
CA ASP A 74 16.98 10.61 -10.90
C ASP A 74 16.86 9.48 -9.89
N TYR A 75 15.65 9.19 -9.39
CA TYR A 75 15.36 8.05 -8.54
C TYR A 75 15.66 6.73 -9.28
N ARG A 76 15.13 6.57 -10.50
CA ARG A 76 15.41 5.39 -11.33
C ARG A 76 16.89 5.14 -11.46
N ARG A 77 17.67 6.17 -11.78
CA ARG A 77 19.15 6.08 -11.90
C ARG A 77 19.80 5.69 -10.57
N ALA A 78 19.30 6.23 -9.44
CA ALA A 78 19.80 5.86 -8.12
C ALA A 78 19.54 4.39 -7.78
N VAL A 79 18.35 3.88 -8.12
CA VAL A 79 18.02 2.44 -7.98
C VAL A 79 18.94 1.58 -8.87
N GLU A 80 19.11 1.96 -10.15
CA GLU A 80 20.01 1.25 -11.07
C GLU A 80 21.46 1.21 -10.54
N ASN A 81 21.95 2.31 -9.99
CA ASN A 81 23.30 2.40 -9.41
C ASN A 81 23.45 1.62 -8.09
N ALA A 82 22.39 1.49 -7.31
CA ALA A 82 22.40 0.74 -6.06
C ALA A 82 22.45 -0.79 -6.29
N HIS A 83 22.08 -1.26 -7.49
CA HIS A 83 22.03 -2.68 -7.85
C HIS A 83 21.27 -3.54 -6.83
N PRO A 84 19.98 -3.22 -6.53
CA PRO A 84 19.23 -4.02 -5.58
C PRO A 84 19.14 -5.48 -6.03
N ALA A 85 19.16 -6.39 -5.07
CA ALA A 85 19.09 -7.83 -5.33
C ALA A 85 17.73 -8.32 -5.83
N VAL A 86 16.77 -7.40 -6.04
CA VAL A 86 15.45 -7.64 -6.63
C VAL A 86 15.20 -6.66 -7.76
N ASN A 87 14.32 -7.02 -8.70
CA ASN A 87 13.80 -6.06 -9.69
C ASN A 87 12.86 -5.06 -9.00
N VAL A 88 12.86 -3.82 -9.48
CA VAL A 88 12.04 -2.74 -8.92
C VAL A 88 11.16 -2.15 -10.02
N ALA A 89 9.86 -2.09 -9.78
CA ALA A 89 8.92 -1.27 -10.53
C ALA A 89 8.32 -0.23 -9.58
N ALA A 90 8.06 0.99 -10.05
CA ALA A 90 7.66 2.08 -9.17
C ALA A 90 6.41 2.81 -9.66
N LEU A 91 5.48 3.01 -8.76
CA LEU A 91 4.31 3.87 -8.90
C LEU A 91 4.65 5.29 -8.44
N ILE A 92 3.88 6.26 -8.91
CA ILE A 92 3.96 7.64 -8.44
C ILE A 92 2.88 7.87 -7.38
N GLY A 93 3.30 8.30 -6.20
CA GLY A 93 2.40 8.58 -5.09
C GLY A 93 1.67 9.91 -5.25
N HIS A 94 0.36 9.90 -5.13
CA HIS A 94 -0.49 11.10 -5.17
C HIS A 94 -0.14 12.12 -4.07
N THR A 95 0.06 11.66 -2.83
CA THR A 95 0.51 12.52 -1.72
C THR A 95 1.88 13.15 -2.00
N ALA A 96 2.78 12.41 -2.68
CA ALA A 96 4.06 12.96 -3.10
C ALA A 96 3.89 14.10 -4.12
N LEU A 97 2.98 13.94 -5.09
CA LEU A 97 2.64 15.01 -6.04
C LEU A 97 2.02 16.22 -5.32
N ARG A 98 1.03 15.99 -4.44
CA ARG A 98 0.40 17.05 -3.66
C ARG A 98 1.42 17.83 -2.83
N SER A 99 2.36 17.14 -2.15
CA SER A 99 3.39 17.78 -1.32
C SER A 99 4.37 18.66 -2.09
N ASN A 100 4.57 18.40 -3.38
CA ASN A 100 5.40 19.23 -4.24
C ASN A 100 4.71 20.54 -4.67
N HIS A 101 3.39 20.52 -4.85
CA HIS A 101 2.64 21.60 -5.51
C HIS A 101 1.69 22.35 -4.59
N MET A 102 1.36 21.83 -3.41
CA MET A 102 0.47 22.45 -2.44
C MET A 102 1.24 22.94 -1.21
N ASP A 103 0.77 24.00 -0.61
CA ASP A 103 1.27 24.56 0.65
C ASP A 103 0.57 23.96 1.88
N ASP A 104 -0.69 23.54 1.71
CA ASP A 104 -1.51 22.85 2.71
C ASP A 104 -2.19 21.63 2.09
N LEU A 105 -1.85 20.45 2.59
CA LEU A 105 -2.40 19.18 2.11
C LEU A 105 -3.81 18.87 2.65
N HIS A 106 -4.28 19.65 3.63
CA HIS A 106 -5.60 19.46 4.26
C HIS A 106 -6.73 20.23 3.56
N ARG A 107 -6.49 20.75 2.37
CA ARG A 107 -7.48 21.42 1.52
C ARG A 107 -7.60 20.75 0.14
N THR A 108 -8.63 21.08 -0.59
CA THR A 108 -8.80 20.77 -2.01
C THR A 108 -7.70 21.45 -2.84
N ALA A 109 -7.16 20.76 -3.83
CA ALA A 109 -6.21 21.35 -4.77
C ALA A 109 -6.90 22.34 -5.73
N THR A 110 -6.23 23.41 -6.08
CA THR A 110 -6.67 24.33 -7.12
C THR A 110 -6.43 23.73 -8.52
N ALA A 111 -7.13 24.23 -9.53
CA ALA A 111 -6.92 23.81 -10.92
C ALA A 111 -5.46 23.97 -11.39
N GLY A 112 -4.76 25.01 -10.90
CA GLY A 112 -3.34 25.23 -11.20
C GLY A 112 -2.43 24.17 -10.56
N GLU A 113 -2.72 23.76 -9.33
CA GLU A 113 -1.98 22.70 -8.63
C GLU A 113 -2.23 21.33 -9.29
N ILE A 114 -3.47 21.04 -9.67
CA ILE A 114 -3.81 19.81 -10.42
C ILE A 114 -3.05 19.78 -11.75
N ALA A 115 -3.05 20.88 -12.50
CA ALA A 115 -2.30 20.96 -13.75
C ALA A 115 -0.79 20.72 -13.55
N ALA A 116 -0.20 21.26 -12.48
CA ALA A 116 1.21 21.04 -12.15
C ALA A 116 1.49 19.58 -11.76
N MET A 117 0.61 18.96 -10.96
CA MET A 117 0.69 17.52 -10.63
C MET A 117 0.60 16.65 -11.88
N ARG A 118 -0.30 16.96 -12.83
CA ARG A 118 -0.44 16.24 -14.11
C ARG A 118 0.86 16.28 -14.93
N VAL A 119 1.49 17.46 -15.05
CA VAL A 119 2.78 17.57 -15.74
C VAL A 119 3.85 16.71 -15.09
N GLN A 120 3.98 16.76 -13.76
CA GLN A 120 4.98 15.98 -13.04
C GLN A 120 4.71 14.47 -13.12
N LEU A 121 3.43 14.04 -13.08
CA LEU A 121 3.04 12.65 -13.29
C LEU A 121 3.42 12.19 -14.70
N LYS A 122 3.09 13.00 -15.74
CA LYS A 122 3.44 12.70 -17.12
C LYS A 122 4.95 12.56 -17.30
N ASP A 123 5.75 13.47 -16.78
CA ASP A 123 7.23 13.41 -16.85
C ASP A 123 7.76 12.12 -16.19
N SER A 124 7.09 11.66 -15.12
CA SER A 124 7.45 10.44 -14.44
C SER A 124 7.08 9.18 -15.25
N LEU A 125 5.94 9.20 -15.92
CA LEU A 125 5.51 8.13 -16.83
C LEU A 125 6.44 8.04 -18.05
N ASP A 126 6.83 9.18 -18.64
CA ASP A 126 7.83 9.26 -19.71
C ASP A 126 9.19 8.67 -19.29
N ALA A 127 9.53 8.77 -17.99
CA ALA A 127 10.74 8.19 -17.41
C ALA A 127 10.58 6.72 -16.98
N GLY A 128 9.41 6.10 -17.23
CA GLY A 128 9.17 4.66 -17.01
C GLY A 128 8.49 4.32 -15.69
N ALA A 129 7.78 5.25 -15.06
CA ALA A 129 6.92 4.94 -13.92
C ALA A 129 5.77 4.00 -14.34
N LEU A 130 5.40 3.07 -13.44
CA LEU A 130 4.42 2.03 -13.71
C LEU A 130 2.97 2.54 -13.70
N GLY A 131 2.70 3.62 -12.97
CA GLY A 131 1.38 4.18 -12.83
C GLY A 131 1.27 5.16 -11.66
N LEU A 132 0.05 5.39 -11.22
CA LEU A 132 -0.31 6.28 -10.10
C LEU A 132 -0.83 5.46 -8.93
N SER A 133 -0.45 5.82 -7.71
CA SER A 133 -1.08 5.32 -6.49
C SER A 133 -1.74 6.43 -5.70
N THR A 134 -2.88 6.14 -5.05
CA THR A 134 -3.52 7.05 -4.09
C THR A 134 -3.66 6.42 -2.72
N GLY A 135 -3.78 7.25 -1.69
CA GLY A 135 -4.10 6.86 -0.33
C GLY A 135 -5.09 7.85 0.25
N LEU A 136 -6.35 7.78 -0.24
CA LEU A 136 -7.37 8.80 0.00
C LEU A 136 -7.93 8.79 1.45
N ALA A 137 -7.62 7.75 2.24
CA ALA A 137 -7.95 7.70 3.67
C ALA A 137 -7.06 8.60 4.52
N TYR A 138 -5.83 8.87 4.09
CA TYR A 138 -4.85 9.63 4.87
C TYR A 138 -5.16 11.12 4.87
N ALA A 139 -4.88 11.79 6.00
CA ALA A 139 -5.19 13.21 6.20
C ALA A 139 -4.60 14.12 5.11
N SER A 140 -3.43 13.79 4.59
CA SER A 140 -2.74 14.51 3.50
C SER A 140 -3.44 14.44 2.14
N ALA A 141 -4.37 13.49 1.95
CA ALA A 141 -5.10 13.30 0.70
C ALA A 141 -6.62 13.20 0.88
N PHE A 142 -7.12 13.21 2.12
CA PHE A 142 -8.55 13.01 2.42
C PHE A 142 -9.44 14.07 1.76
N ASN A 143 -8.96 15.30 1.66
CA ASN A 143 -9.67 16.41 1.03
C ASN A 143 -9.42 16.54 -0.48
N ALA A 144 -8.72 15.59 -1.08
CA ALA A 144 -8.69 15.48 -2.54
C ALA A 144 -10.07 15.06 -3.04
N GLU A 145 -10.67 15.86 -3.89
CA GLU A 145 -11.94 15.54 -4.53
C GLU A 145 -11.71 14.43 -5.58
N THR A 146 -12.74 13.65 -5.88
CA THR A 146 -12.68 12.62 -6.91
C THR A 146 -12.24 13.20 -8.26
N ASP A 147 -12.65 14.42 -8.58
CA ASP A 147 -12.29 15.12 -9.82
C ASP A 147 -10.78 15.37 -9.95
N GLU A 148 -10.07 15.66 -8.85
CA GLU A 148 -8.61 15.75 -8.85
C GLU A 148 -7.97 14.44 -9.33
N VAL A 149 -8.46 13.31 -8.81
CA VAL A 149 -7.92 12.00 -9.19
C VAL A 149 -8.34 11.58 -10.61
N LEU A 150 -9.55 11.93 -11.04
CA LEU A 150 -10.01 11.73 -12.42
C LEU A 150 -9.06 12.42 -13.40
N GLN A 151 -8.76 13.71 -13.18
CA GLN A 151 -7.87 14.48 -14.04
C GLN A 151 -6.43 13.91 -14.06
N LEU A 152 -5.89 13.47 -12.92
CA LEU A 152 -4.58 12.81 -12.86
C LEU A 152 -4.59 11.47 -13.61
N SER A 153 -5.65 10.68 -13.46
CA SER A 153 -5.76 9.36 -14.08
C SER A 153 -5.79 9.40 -15.62
N GLU A 154 -6.22 10.51 -16.21
CA GLU A 154 -6.20 10.71 -17.67
C GLU A 154 -4.79 10.58 -18.25
N GLU A 155 -3.74 10.99 -17.51
CA GLU A 155 -2.36 10.87 -17.96
C GLU A 155 -1.91 9.42 -18.13
N LEU A 156 -2.53 8.46 -17.40
CA LEU A 156 -2.17 7.05 -17.44
C LEU A 156 -2.59 6.36 -18.75
N THR A 157 -3.64 6.87 -19.39
CA THR A 157 -4.27 6.25 -20.57
C THR A 157 -3.29 6.01 -21.71
N ALA A 158 -2.45 7.00 -22.02
CA ALA A 158 -1.51 6.95 -23.14
C ALA A 158 -0.38 5.93 -22.91
N TYR A 159 -0.13 5.53 -21.67
CA TYR A 159 0.96 4.62 -21.29
C TYR A 159 0.47 3.18 -21.02
N GLY A 160 -0.84 2.96 -21.00
CA GLY A 160 -1.40 1.70 -20.48
C GLY A 160 -1.03 1.44 -19.02
N ALA A 161 -0.79 2.52 -18.27
CA ALA A 161 -0.32 2.49 -16.90
C ALA A 161 -1.45 2.12 -15.92
N VAL A 162 -1.10 1.64 -14.72
CA VAL A 162 -2.07 1.18 -13.74
C VAL A 162 -2.41 2.26 -12.71
N TYR A 163 -3.62 2.21 -12.17
CA TYR A 163 -4.04 2.95 -10.98
C TYR A 163 -4.18 2.00 -9.80
N THR A 164 -3.47 2.26 -8.70
CA THR A 164 -3.61 1.53 -7.45
C THR A 164 -4.15 2.46 -6.36
N THR A 165 -4.92 1.93 -5.41
CA THR A 165 -5.51 2.80 -4.39
C THR A 165 -5.68 2.12 -3.03
N HIS A 166 -5.09 2.73 -1.99
CA HIS A 166 -5.61 2.64 -0.64
C HIS A 166 -6.90 3.44 -0.63
N LEU A 167 -8.02 2.77 -0.47
CA LEU A 167 -9.36 3.35 -0.59
C LEU A 167 -9.57 4.54 0.36
N ARG A 168 -10.48 5.44 0.02
CA ARG A 168 -10.89 6.57 0.89
C ARG A 168 -11.42 6.10 2.24
N SER A 169 -12.00 4.92 2.28
CA SER A 169 -12.38 4.23 3.51
C SER A 169 -12.31 2.72 3.33
N GLU A 170 -11.83 2.03 4.36
CA GLU A 170 -11.83 0.56 4.47
C GLU A 170 -12.84 0.08 5.55
N PHE A 171 -13.57 1.03 6.13
CA PHE A 171 -14.56 0.85 7.18
C PHE A 171 -15.98 0.76 6.58
N GLU A 172 -16.98 1.27 7.29
CA GLU A 172 -18.39 1.16 6.89
C GLU A 172 -18.63 1.60 5.43
N PRO A 173 -18.15 2.78 4.94
CA PRO A 173 -18.39 3.21 3.55
C PRO A 173 -17.36 2.60 2.55
N VAL A 174 -16.88 1.37 2.78
CA VAL A 174 -15.89 0.72 1.90
C VAL A 174 -16.42 0.49 0.49
N LEU A 175 -17.72 0.19 0.32
CA LEU A 175 -18.32 -0.04 -1.01
C LEU A 175 -18.37 1.24 -1.82
N GLU A 176 -18.72 2.36 -1.22
CA GLU A 176 -18.70 3.67 -1.86
C GLU A 176 -17.27 4.07 -2.28
N ALA A 177 -16.29 3.76 -1.43
CA ALA A 177 -14.88 3.99 -1.76
C ALA A 177 -14.39 3.09 -2.90
N MET A 178 -14.88 1.84 -3.00
CA MET A 178 -14.63 0.98 -4.16
C MET A 178 -15.28 1.52 -5.43
N ASP A 179 -16.51 2.02 -5.35
CA ASP A 179 -17.22 2.63 -6.49
C ASP A 179 -16.49 3.87 -7.01
N GLU A 180 -15.90 4.70 -6.12
CA GLU A 180 -15.01 5.81 -6.50
C GLU A 180 -13.81 5.31 -7.29
N ALA A 181 -13.12 4.28 -6.81
CA ALA A 181 -11.97 3.70 -7.49
C ALA A 181 -12.35 3.14 -8.89
N PHE A 182 -13.47 2.45 -8.98
CA PHE A 182 -13.97 1.92 -10.26
C PHE A 182 -14.42 3.02 -11.22
N LEU A 183 -14.99 4.11 -10.72
CA LEU A 183 -15.32 5.30 -11.52
C LEU A 183 -14.07 5.87 -12.18
N ILE A 184 -12.98 6.03 -11.41
CA ILE A 184 -11.69 6.54 -11.91
C ILE A 184 -11.15 5.63 -13.02
N GLY A 185 -11.15 4.32 -12.80
CA GLY A 185 -10.69 3.37 -13.80
C GLY A 185 -11.51 3.38 -15.10
N ARG A 186 -12.83 3.46 -14.98
CA ARG A 186 -13.73 3.57 -16.16
C ARG A 186 -13.53 4.87 -16.91
N HIS A 187 -13.39 6.00 -16.20
CA HIS A 187 -13.16 7.31 -16.78
C HIS A 187 -11.90 7.33 -17.65
N ALA A 188 -10.79 6.94 -17.08
CA ALA A 188 -9.50 6.93 -17.78
C ALA A 188 -9.26 5.66 -18.64
N ARG A 189 -10.13 4.65 -18.58
CA ARG A 189 -10.00 3.35 -19.29
C ARG A 189 -8.70 2.62 -18.95
N ILE A 190 -8.35 2.59 -17.68
CA ILE A 190 -7.11 2.02 -17.15
C ILE A 190 -7.39 0.87 -16.17
N PRO A 191 -6.44 -0.05 -15.97
CA PRO A 191 -6.55 -1.06 -14.92
C PRO A 191 -6.58 -0.41 -13.52
N VAL A 192 -7.43 -0.97 -12.63
CA VAL A 192 -7.54 -0.56 -11.22
C VAL A 192 -7.14 -1.71 -10.32
N ILE A 193 -6.30 -1.44 -9.34
CA ILE A 193 -5.92 -2.39 -8.32
C ILE A 193 -6.27 -1.79 -6.95
N ILE A 194 -7.22 -2.45 -6.26
CA ILE A 194 -7.54 -2.08 -4.88
C ILE A 194 -6.43 -2.62 -3.98
N SER A 195 -5.70 -1.71 -3.36
CA SER A 195 -4.60 -2.04 -2.44
C SER A 195 -5.13 -2.72 -1.19
N HIS A 196 -4.45 -3.79 -0.74
CA HIS A 196 -4.68 -4.50 0.54
C HIS A 196 -6.17 -4.59 0.92
N LEU A 197 -7.03 -5.05 0.00
CA LEU A 197 -8.48 -5.12 0.20
C LEU A 197 -8.83 -5.79 1.54
N LYS A 198 -9.62 -5.13 2.37
CA LYS A 198 -10.02 -5.61 3.70
C LYS A 198 -11.37 -5.04 4.15
N CYS A 199 -11.93 -5.69 5.16
CA CYS A 199 -13.06 -5.19 5.95
C CYS A 199 -12.49 -4.72 7.29
N ALA A 200 -12.12 -3.44 7.40
CA ALA A 200 -11.50 -2.90 8.59
C ALA A 200 -12.53 -2.52 9.66
N GLY A 201 -12.18 -2.81 10.93
CA GLY A 201 -13.01 -2.51 12.09
C GLY A 201 -14.07 -3.58 12.39
N ALA A 202 -14.32 -3.81 13.68
CA ALA A 202 -15.18 -4.90 14.15
C ALA A 202 -16.61 -4.85 13.57
N GLY A 203 -17.15 -3.67 13.31
CA GLY A 203 -18.48 -3.49 12.70
C GLY A 203 -18.56 -3.92 11.22
N ASN A 204 -17.42 -4.18 10.58
CA ASN A 204 -17.35 -4.57 9.17
C ASN A 204 -16.99 -6.04 8.95
N TRP A 205 -16.70 -6.78 10.00
CA TRP A 205 -16.38 -8.20 9.88
C TRP A 205 -17.51 -8.97 9.19
N GLY A 206 -17.16 -9.89 8.29
CA GLY A 206 -18.11 -10.69 7.52
C GLY A 206 -18.59 -10.03 6.22
N ARG A 207 -18.14 -8.81 5.88
CA ARG A 207 -18.58 -8.09 4.66
C ARG A 207 -17.79 -8.46 3.39
N SER A 208 -16.74 -9.27 3.48
CA SER A 208 -15.94 -9.65 2.30
C SER A 208 -16.76 -10.20 1.12
N PRO A 209 -17.87 -10.95 1.29
CA PRO A 209 -18.70 -11.36 0.15
C PRO A 209 -19.26 -10.18 -0.64
N GLN A 210 -19.62 -9.08 0.02
CA GLN A 210 -20.14 -7.86 -0.63
C GLN A 210 -19.04 -7.16 -1.42
N LEU A 211 -17.83 -7.02 -0.84
CA LEU A 211 -16.67 -6.42 -1.49
C LEU A 211 -16.25 -7.22 -2.74
N LEU A 212 -16.22 -8.54 -2.62
CA LEU A 212 -15.86 -9.42 -3.73
C LEU A 212 -16.91 -9.40 -4.85
N ALA A 213 -18.20 -9.33 -4.52
CA ALA A 213 -19.26 -9.16 -5.51
C ALA A 213 -19.15 -7.81 -6.25
N ALA A 214 -18.79 -6.73 -5.56
CA ALA A 214 -18.53 -5.42 -6.19
C ALA A 214 -17.32 -5.49 -7.14
N LEU A 215 -16.23 -6.13 -6.70
CA LEU A 215 -15.02 -6.35 -7.52
C LEU A 215 -15.32 -7.17 -8.78
N GLU A 216 -16.08 -8.28 -8.64
CA GLU A 216 -16.51 -9.12 -9.77
C GLU A 216 -17.43 -8.36 -10.75
N SER A 217 -18.31 -7.52 -10.21
CA SER A 217 -19.18 -6.69 -11.04
C SER A 217 -18.39 -5.68 -11.86
N ALA A 218 -17.44 -5.00 -11.25
CA ALA A 218 -16.54 -4.06 -11.93
C ALA A 218 -15.68 -4.76 -12.98
N ALA A 219 -15.20 -5.98 -12.71
CA ALA A 219 -14.39 -6.78 -13.64
C ALA A 219 -15.07 -7.11 -14.96
N LYS A 220 -16.40 -7.02 -15.05
CA LYS A 220 -17.16 -7.21 -16.29
C LYS A 220 -17.03 -6.03 -17.25
N THR A 221 -16.64 -4.87 -16.77
CA THR A 221 -16.64 -3.62 -17.54
C THR A 221 -15.24 -3.06 -17.81
N HIS A 222 -14.26 -3.33 -16.93
CA HIS A 222 -12.88 -2.89 -17.08
C HIS A 222 -11.92 -3.76 -16.25
N PRO A 223 -10.62 -3.74 -16.53
CA PRO A 223 -9.65 -4.53 -15.78
C PRO A 223 -9.55 -4.06 -14.33
N VAL A 224 -9.95 -4.92 -13.38
CA VAL A 224 -9.79 -4.69 -11.94
C VAL A 224 -9.15 -5.88 -11.25
N ALA A 225 -8.44 -5.63 -10.18
CA ALA A 225 -7.87 -6.63 -9.27
C ALA A 225 -7.75 -6.03 -7.87
N CYS A 226 -7.32 -6.84 -6.92
CA CYS A 226 -6.90 -6.36 -5.60
C CYS A 226 -5.65 -7.11 -5.16
N ASP A 227 -4.97 -6.57 -4.16
CA ASP A 227 -4.00 -7.32 -3.38
C ASP A 227 -4.48 -7.52 -1.95
N CYS A 228 -3.85 -8.47 -1.26
CA CYS A 228 -4.17 -8.84 0.11
C CYS A 228 -2.92 -9.41 0.77
N TYR A 229 -2.66 -9.04 2.02
CA TYR A 229 -1.65 -9.71 2.84
C TYR A 229 -2.29 -10.83 3.69
N PRO A 230 -1.54 -11.90 4.00
CA PRO A 230 -2.09 -13.09 4.66
C PRO A 230 -2.15 -12.94 6.19
N TYR A 231 -2.64 -11.82 6.71
CA TYR A 231 -2.73 -11.50 8.15
C TYR A 231 -4.00 -10.71 8.45
N ALA A 232 -4.57 -10.94 9.65
CA ALA A 232 -5.77 -10.25 10.14
C ALA A 232 -5.44 -8.97 10.95
N ALA A 233 -4.32 -8.31 10.62
CA ALA A 233 -3.91 -7.06 11.25
C ALA A 233 -3.24 -6.14 10.24
N SER A 234 -3.58 -4.86 10.29
CA SER A 234 -2.96 -3.79 9.50
C SER A 234 -1.89 -3.05 10.31
N SER A 235 -1.00 -2.33 9.66
CA SER A 235 0.00 -1.46 10.29
C SER A 235 0.13 -0.18 9.49
N SER A 236 0.11 0.96 10.21
CA SER A 236 0.25 2.30 9.64
C SER A 236 0.67 3.28 10.74
N THR A 237 0.60 4.58 10.47
CA THR A 237 0.67 5.61 11.51
C THR A 237 -0.49 5.49 12.50
N LEU A 238 -0.31 5.99 13.73
CA LEU A 238 -1.36 5.99 14.75
C LEU A 238 -2.43 7.02 14.41
N ASP A 239 -3.54 6.55 13.83
CA ASP A 239 -4.71 7.35 13.47
C ASP A 239 -5.71 7.38 14.63
N LEU A 240 -6.00 8.59 15.14
CA LEU A 240 -6.96 8.79 16.24
C LEU A 240 -8.38 8.32 15.89
N LYS A 241 -8.77 8.32 14.62
CA LYS A 241 -10.08 7.84 14.16
C LYS A 241 -10.23 6.32 14.31
N GLN A 242 -9.12 5.59 14.42
CA GLN A 242 -9.10 4.13 14.59
C GLN A 242 -8.93 3.69 16.04
N VAL A 243 -8.80 4.63 16.98
CA VAL A 243 -8.66 4.30 18.41
C VAL A 243 -9.97 3.76 18.96
N THR A 244 -9.93 2.52 19.44
CA THR A 244 -11.09 1.77 19.93
C THR A 244 -10.67 0.72 20.96
N ASP A 245 -11.59 0.22 21.74
CA ASP A 245 -11.48 -0.95 22.63
C ASP A 245 -12.04 -2.24 22.00
N ALA A 246 -12.64 -2.14 20.81
CA ALA A 246 -13.24 -3.29 20.11
C ALA A 246 -12.21 -4.31 19.59
N PHE A 247 -10.96 -3.91 19.44
CA PHE A 247 -9.84 -4.78 19.08
C PHE A 247 -8.51 -4.21 19.60
N ARG A 248 -7.50 -5.08 19.66
CA ARG A 248 -6.17 -4.72 20.14
C ARG A 248 -5.47 -3.73 19.19
N ILE A 249 -4.79 -2.72 19.76
CA ILE A 249 -3.90 -1.80 19.07
C ILE A 249 -2.53 -1.84 19.75
N THR A 250 -1.48 -2.20 19.00
CA THR A 250 -0.11 -2.22 19.52
C THR A 250 0.68 -1.07 18.92
N ILE A 251 1.34 -0.27 19.75
CA ILE A 251 2.21 0.81 19.30
C ILE A 251 3.51 0.23 18.77
N THR A 252 3.95 0.66 17.56
CA THR A 252 5.21 0.20 16.98
C THR A 252 6.36 1.16 17.28
N TRP A 253 6.08 2.44 17.30
CA TRP A 253 7.00 3.50 17.70
C TRP A 253 6.22 4.74 18.16
N SER A 254 6.87 5.61 18.90
CA SER A 254 6.35 6.93 19.28
C SER A 254 7.51 7.90 19.41
N THR A 255 7.41 9.07 18.75
CA THR A 255 8.46 10.10 18.83
C THR A 255 8.59 10.66 20.26
N PRO A 256 7.49 11.10 20.92
CA PRO A 256 7.59 11.64 22.28
C PRO A 256 7.83 10.56 23.35
N HIS A 257 7.48 9.29 23.07
CA HIS A 257 7.59 8.19 24.04
C HIS A 257 8.22 6.93 23.43
N PRO A 258 9.52 6.94 23.06
CA PRO A 258 10.16 5.81 22.37
C PRO A 258 10.08 4.48 23.10
N GLY A 259 10.03 4.49 24.44
CA GLY A 259 9.92 3.28 25.28
C GLY A 259 8.55 2.58 25.21
N MET A 260 7.56 3.15 24.51
CA MET A 260 6.22 2.54 24.35
C MET A 260 6.12 1.63 23.13
N GLY A 261 7.13 1.57 22.28
CA GLY A 261 7.18 0.64 21.16
C GLY A 261 7.05 -0.81 21.59
N GLY A 262 6.22 -1.59 20.88
CA GLY A 262 5.92 -3.00 21.18
C GLY A 262 4.82 -3.22 22.21
N ARG A 263 4.27 -2.17 22.83
CA ARG A 263 3.24 -2.26 23.88
C ARG A 263 1.83 -2.01 23.33
N ASP A 264 0.85 -2.61 23.98
CA ASP A 264 -0.56 -2.40 23.63
C ASP A 264 -1.04 -1.04 24.17
N LEU A 265 -1.83 -0.32 23.36
CA LEU A 265 -2.37 1.01 23.71
C LEU A 265 -3.20 0.96 25.00
N GLN A 266 -3.93 -0.14 25.23
CA GLN A 266 -4.75 -0.31 26.42
C GLN A 266 -3.89 -0.40 27.69
N ASP A 267 -2.76 -1.12 27.63
CA ASP A 267 -1.83 -1.23 28.76
C ASP A 267 -1.16 0.11 29.06
N ILE A 268 -0.79 0.87 28.02
CA ILE A 268 -0.22 2.21 28.16
C ILE A 268 -1.23 3.17 28.80
N ALA A 269 -2.48 3.16 28.32
CA ALA A 269 -3.54 4.00 28.87
C ALA A 269 -3.84 3.67 30.34
N GLY A 270 -3.87 2.37 30.69
CA GLY A 270 -4.03 1.91 32.07
C GLY A 270 -2.89 2.36 32.98
N GLU A 271 -1.63 2.23 32.54
CA GLU A 271 -0.45 2.68 33.31
C GLU A 271 -0.47 4.20 33.52
N TRP A 272 -0.87 4.96 32.50
CA TRP A 272 -0.94 6.43 32.58
C TRP A 272 -2.20 6.94 33.27
N GLY A 273 -3.16 6.09 33.59
CA GLY A 273 -4.42 6.46 34.23
C GLY A 273 -5.28 7.41 33.37
N VAL A 274 -5.29 7.20 32.04
CA VAL A 274 -5.99 8.05 31.07
C VAL A 274 -6.86 7.22 30.10
N SER A 275 -7.71 7.90 29.32
CA SER A 275 -8.46 7.23 28.25
C SER A 275 -7.55 6.73 27.14
N LEU A 276 -8.00 5.73 26.34
CA LEU A 276 -7.30 5.27 25.13
C LEU A 276 -7.00 6.43 24.19
N MET A 277 -7.98 7.31 24.00
CA MET A 277 -7.86 8.47 23.12
C MET A 277 -6.80 9.46 23.62
N ASP A 278 -6.73 9.72 24.93
CA ASP A 278 -5.72 10.62 25.50
C ASP A 278 -4.33 10.00 25.48
N ALA A 279 -4.22 8.69 25.71
CA ALA A 279 -2.96 7.97 25.51
C ALA A 279 -2.48 8.06 24.07
N ALA A 280 -3.37 7.81 23.10
CA ALA A 280 -3.07 7.92 21.67
C ALA A 280 -2.60 9.33 21.28
N ARG A 281 -3.27 10.39 21.75
CA ARG A 281 -2.85 11.78 21.52
C ARG A 281 -1.46 12.08 22.06
N ARG A 282 -1.13 11.57 23.25
CA ARG A 282 0.20 11.77 23.85
C ARG A 282 1.31 11.05 23.12
N LEU A 283 0.97 9.92 22.47
CA LEU A 283 1.93 9.10 21.72
C LEU A 283 2.29 9.68 20.36
N GLN A 284 1.40 10.47 19.73
CA GLN A 284 1.63 11.01 18.39
C GLN A 284 2.79 12.00 18.31
N PRO A 285 3.56 12.01 17.18
CA PRO A 285 3.46 11.06 16.08
C PRO A 285 3.95 9.68 16.47
N ALA A 286 3.25 8.65 16.02
CA ALA A 286 3.49 7.26 16.36
C ALA A 286 3.06 6.30 15.26
N GLY A 287 3.55 5.07 15.28
CA GLY A 287 3.08 3.96 14.46
C GLY A 287 2.26 2.97 15.28
N ALA A 288 1.33 2.29 14.62
CA ALA A 288 0.47 1.30 15.29
C ALA A 288 0.15 0.10 14.42
N VAL A 289 -0.19 -1.00 15.08
CA VAL A 289 -0.80 -2.17 14.49
C VAL A 289 -2.20 -2.33 15.03
N TYR A 290 -3.13 -2.51 14.13
CA TYR A 290 -4.55 -2.66 14.38
C TYR A 290 -4.99 -4.09 14.09
N TYR A 291 -5.45 -4.82 15.10
CA TYR A 291 -5.97 -6.20 14.96
C TYR A 291 -7.47 -6.15 14.62
N GLY A 292 -7.82 -5.29 13.67
CA GLY A 292 -9.19 -4.92 13.33
C GLY A 292 -9.78 -5.66 12.14
N MET A 293 -9.26 -6.85 11.76
CA MET A 293 -9.76 -7.65 10.64
C MET A 293 -10.18 -9.04 11.12
N ASP A 294 -11.16 -9.63 10.44
CA ASP A 294 -11.59 -11.03 10.65
C ASP A 294 -10.80 -11.99 9.74
N GLU A 295 -10.32 -13.09 10.30
CA GLU A 295 -9.54 -14.09 9.55
C GLU A 295 -10.36 -14.77 8.44
N ALA A 296 -11.68 -14.92 8.60
CA ALA A 296 -12.53 -15.52 7.57
C ALA A 296 -12.68 -14.59 6.37
N ASP A 297 -12.71 -13.26 6.60
CA ASP A 297 -12.69 -12.26 5.52
C ASP A 297 -11.34 -12.28 4.77
N VAL A 298 -10.22 -12.33 5.50
CA VAL A 298 -8.89 -12.45 4.90
C VAL A 298 -8.81 -13.70 4.02
N ARG A 299 -9.30 -14.86 4.50
CA ARG A 299 -9.31 -16.11 3.73
C ARG A 299 -10.13 -15.97 2.44
N ARG A 300 -11.33 -15.38 2.51
CA ARG A 300 -12.18 -15.22 1.32
C ARG A 300 -11.53 -14.30 0.29
N ILE A 301 -10.98 -13.16 0.73
CA ILE A 301 -10.29 -12.23 -0.16
C ILE A 301 -9.05 -12.90 -0.76
N LEU A 302 -8.22 -13.56 0.04
CA LEU A 302 -7.01 -14.23 -0.42
C LEU A 302 -7.32 -15.37 -1.40
N ALA A 303 -8.43 -16.09 -1.23
CA ALA A 303 -8.86 -17.15 -2.13
C ALA A 303 -9.38 -16.64 -3.49
N HIS A 304 -9.83 -15.39 -3.56
CA HIS A 304 -10.50 -14.85 -4.73
C HIS A 304 -9.57 -14.82 -5.98
N PRO A 305 -10.05 -15.18 -7.19
CA PRO A 305 -9.20 -15.23 -8.40
C PRO A 305 -8.55 -13.91 -8.80
N LEU A 306 -9.16 -12.77 -8.47
CA LEU A 306 -8.64 -11.42 -8.76
C LEU A 306 -7.71 -10.89 -7.66
N SER A 307 -7.46 -11.66 -6.60
CA SER A 307 -6.61 -11.24 -5.49
C SER A 307 -5.18 -11.71 -5.68
N MET A 308 -4.25 -10.79 -5.67
CA MET A 308 -2.80 -11.00 -5.63
C MET A 308 -2.30 -10.99 -4.17
N VAL A 309 -1.01 -11.28 -3.99
CA VAL A 309 -0.34 -11.19 -2.69
C VAL A 309 0.58 -9.99 -2.67
N GLY A 310 0.32 -9.05 -1.76
CA GLY A 310 1.22 -7.98 -1.39
C GLY A 310 1.63 -8.12 0.08
N SER A 311 2.85 -7.76 0.44
CA SER A 311 3.29 -7.81 1.84
C SER A 311 2.78 -6.63 2.65
N ASP A 312 2.66 -5.47 2.02
CA ASP A 312 2.42 -4.18 2.67
C ASP A 312 3.39 -3.97 3.86
N GLY A 313 4.64 -4.45 3.67
CA GLY A 313 5.69 -4.40 4.68
C GLY A 313 6.21 -2.98 4.88
N LEU A 314 6.49 -2.63 6.14
CA LEU A 314 7.08 -1.35 6.53
C LEU A 314 8.52 -1.59 7.01
N PRO A 315 9.54 -1.49 6.14
CA PRO A 315 10.91 -1.85 6.49
C PRO A 315 11.59 -0.84 7.43
N GLU A 316 11.14 0.40 7.48
CA GLU A 316 11.65 1.45 8.37
C GLU A 316 11.01 1.40 9.78
N ASP A 317 9.99 0.57 10.01
CA ASP A 317 9.37 0.41 11.33
C ASP A 317 10.34 -0.32 12.29
N PRO A 318 10.67 0.26 13.47
CA PRO A 318 11.55 -0.38 14.45
C PRO A 318 11.03 -1.72 15.00
N PHE A 319 9.71 -1.92 14.95
CA PHE A 319 9.04 -3.19 15.30
C PHE A 319 8.29 -3.75 14.09
N PRO A 320 9.02 -4.15 13.00
CA PRO A 320 8.38 -4.58 11.77
C PRO A 320 7.53 -5.82 12.01
N ARG A 321 6.37 -5.83 11.41
CA ARG A 321 5.42 -6.93 11.54
C ARG A 321 5.87 -8.17 10.75
N PRO A 322 5.38 -9.37 11.13
CA PRO A 322 5.67 -10.61 10.40
C PRO A 322 5.40 -10.51 8.90
N ARG A 323 4.49 -9.64 8.44
CA ARG A 323 4.18 -9.47 7.02
C ARG A 323 5.38 -9.02 6.18
N LEU A 324 6.33 -8.26 6.76
CA LEU A 324 7.56 -7.86 6.08
C LEU A 324 8.44 -9.08 5.72
N TRP A 325 8.51 -10.08 6.62
CA TRP A 325 9.41 -11.23 6.50
C TRP A 325 8.72 -12.55 6.20
N GLY A 326 7.39 -12.63 6.24
CA GLY A 326 6.68 -13.89 6.25
C GLY A 326 5.42 -13.97 5.39
N ALA A 327 5.05 -12.94 4.63
CA ALA A 327 3.82 -12.95 3.84
C ALA A 327 3.79 -14.11 2.82
N PHE A 328 4.82 -14.25 2.03
CA PHE A 328 4.88 -15.26 0.96
C PHE A 328 5.00 -16.70 1.51
N PRO A 329 5.91 -17.00 2.46
CA PRO A 329 5.94 -18.31 3.12
C PRO A 329 4.63 -18.67 3.82
N ARG A 330 3.92 -17.69 4.40
CA ARG A 330 2.63 -17.94 5.05
C ARG A 330 1.55 -18.34 4.05
N VAL A 331 1.53 -17.73 2.86
CA VAL A 331 0.62 -18.15 1.78
C VAL A 331 0.88 -19.60 1.37
N LEU A 332 2.13 -19.99 1.19
CA LEU A 332 2.51 -21.35 0.80
C LEU A 332 2.29 -22.36 1.94
N GLY A 333 2.83 -22.05 3.11
CA GLY A 333 2.83 -22.97 4.27
C GLY A 333 1.48 -23.04 4.94
N HIS A 334 0.99 -21.93 5.47
CA HIS A 334 -0.24 -21.93 6.24
C HIS A 334 -1.48 -22.06 5.35
N PHE A 335 -1.68 -21.15 4.38
CA PHE A 335 -2.94 -21.11 3.62
C PHE A 335 -3.04 -22.24 2.59
N SER A 336 -2.00 -22.51 1.82
CA SER A 336 -2.04 -23.55 0.80
C SER A 336 -1.87 -24.94 1.40
N ARG A 337 -0.78 -25.20 2.18
CA ARG A 337 -0.46 -26.54 2.68
C ARG A 337 -1.32 -26.96 3.88
N ASP A 338 -1.36 -26.11 4.95
CA ASP A 338 -1.93 -26.52 6.24
C ASP A 338 -3.45 -26.37 6.27
N VAL A 339 -3.97 -25.24 5.76
CA VAL A 339 -5.42 -24.94 5.68
C VAL A 339 -6.07 -25.53 4.42
N GLY A 340 -5.28 -25.71 3.33
CA GLY A 340 -5.83 -26.20 2.07
C GLY A 340 -6.78 -25.19 1.39
N LEU A 341 -6.58 -23.89 1.63
CA LEU A 341 -7.44 -22.83 1.10
C LEU A 341 -7.46 -22.83 -0.44
N PHE A 342 -6.34 -23.13 -1.05
CA PHE A 342 -6.15 -23.34 -2.49
C PHE A 342 -4.92 -24.22 -2.73
N PRO A 343 -4.81 -24.89 -3.91
CA PRO A 343 -3.66 -25.72 -4.23
C PRO A 343 -2.39 -24.89 -4.45
N LEU A 344 -1.23 -25.52 -4.33
CA LEU A 344 0.09 -24.87 -4.43
C LEU A 344 0.28 -24.06 -5.73
N HIS A 345 -0.17 -24.60 -6.87
CA HIS A 345 -0.04 -23.89 -8.14
C HIS A 345 -0.86 -22.58 -8.18
N THR A 346 -2.02 -22.53 -7.52
CA THR A 346 -2.81 -21.31 -7.37
C THR A 346 -2.09 -20.31 -6.46
N ALA A 347 -1.49 -20.77 -5.34
CA ALA A 347 -0.69 -19.92 -4.47
C ALA A 347 0.47 -19.26 -5.26
N VAL A 348 1.22 -20.08 -6.02
CA VAL A 348 2.32 -19.59 -6.86
C VAL A 348 1.81 -18.60 -7.91
N HIS A 349 0.72 -18.93 -8.62
CA HIS A 349 0.14 -18.05 -9.65
C HIS A 349 -0.25 -16.67 -9.10
N LYS A 350 -0.86 -16.60 -7.91
CA LYS A 350 -1.22 -15.33 -7.26
C LYS A 350 -0.02 -14.45 -6.92
N MET A 351 1.15 -15.05 -6.73
CA MET A 351 2.40 -14.37 -6.37
C MET A 351 3.33 -14.17 -7.58
N THR A 352 2.93 -14.61 -8.78
CA THR A 352 3.78 -14.59 -9.98
C THR A 352 3.00 -14.16 -11.21
N GLY A 353 2.45 -15.07 -12.01
CA GLY A 353 1.79 -14.79 -13.29
C GLY A 353 0.59 -13.86 -13.19
N LEU A 354 -0.26 -14.01 -12.16
CA LEU A 354 -1.37 -13.07 -11.92
C LEU A 354 -0.84 -11.65 -11.64
N SER A 355 0.14 -11.53 -10.75
CA SER A 355 0.77 -10.27 -10.40
C SER A 355 1.42 -9.60 -11.61
N ALA A 356 2.19 -10.35 -12.40
CA ALA A 356 2.81 -9.84 -13.62
C ALA A 356 1.77 -9.36 -14.63
N ALA A 357 0.72 -10.15 -14.87
CA ALA A 357 -0.34 -9.81 -15.84
C ALA A 357 -1.11 -8.54 -15.42
N ARG A 358 -1.40 -8.37 -14.13
CA ARG A 358 -2.18 -7.22 -13.63
C ARG A 358 -1.40 -5.90 -13.64
N PHE A 359 -0.08 -5.97 -13.53
CA PHE A 359 0.80 -4.81 -13.59
C PHE A 359 1.49 -4.63 -14.96
N GLY A 360 1.17 -5.45 -15.96
CA GLY A 360 1.76 -5.37 -17.29
C GLY A 360 3.26 -5.64 -17.32
N LEU A 361 3.77 -6.44 -16.39
CA LEU A 361 5.18 -6.80 -16.32
C LEU A 361 5.47 -7.93 -17.32
N SER A 362 5.96 -7.56 -18.50
CA SER A 362 6.38 -8.54 -19.51
C SER A 362 7.61 -9.33 -19.03
N GLU A 363 7.72 -10.59 -19.50
CA GLU A 363 8.83 -11.49 -19.19
C GLU A 363 9.06 -11.73 -17.68
N ARG A 364 7.99 -11.68 -16.90
CA ARG A 364 7.97 -11.94 -15.45
C ARG A 364 6.81 -12.86 -15.08
N GLY A 365 6.97 -13.58 -13.95
CA GLY A 365 5.93 -14.45 -13.42
C GLY A 365 5.77 -15.79 -14.13
N GLU A 366 6.64 -16.12 -15.07
CA GLU A 366 6.72 -17.37 -15.83
C GLU A 366 8.14 -17.93 -15.81
N ILE A 367 8.31 -19.23 -16.14
CA ILE A 367 9.60 -19.93 -16.29
C ILE A 367 9.91 -20.08 -17.75
#